data_92b5d61c85832bbc3fd21b7d0bc4f442
#
_entry.id   92b5d61c85832bbc3fd21b7d0bc4f442
#
_cell.length_a   1.000
_cell.length_b   1.000
_cell.length_c   1.000
_cell.angle_alpha   90.00
_cell.angle_beta   90.00
_cell.angle_gamma   90.00
#
_symmetry.space_group_name_H-M   'P 1'
#
loop_
_entity.id
_entity.type
_entity.pdbx_description
1 polymer ?
#
loop_
_entity_poly.entity_id
_entity_poly.type
_entity_poly.pdbx_seq_one_letter_code
_entity_poly.pdbx_strand_id
1 'polypeptide(L)'
;GLRVEQGPTGHRHFDFAAPEVALLRQALQSTREAYRTPPTELDPMVGNVWYRQVGLREVGIRGEDALHWVEGLHEARLGREKLAEGWMKTLPPLGQAGRWHLDAEEVESFVATLNDHRLRRAAEFDLGEGDLEVRAMEKSKGDKRVALVEIHFLAWLIELVLQEQVK
;
A
#
# COMPACT_ATOMS: atom_id res chain seq x y z
N GLY A 1 -2.36 -9.76 -19.37
CA GLY A 1 -1.77 -8.77 -18.49
C GLY A 1 -2.77 -8.12 -17.56
N LEU A 2 -2.30 -7.23 -16.71
CA LEU A 2 -3.13 -6.53 -15.75
C LEU A 2 -4.22 -5.68 -16.43
N ARG A 3 -5.45 -5.91 -16.04
CA ARG A 3 -6.59 -5.13 -16.49
C ARG A 3 -7.49 -4.82 -15.28
N VAL A 4 -7.97 -3.60 -15.20
CA VAL A 4 -8.93 -3.17 -14.17
C VAL A 4 -10.11 -2.51 -14.86
N GLU A 5 -11.32 -3.01 -14.61
CA GLU A 5 -12.55 -2.45 -15.16
C GLU A 5 -13.43 -1.98 -14.01
N GLN A 6 -14.06 -0.81 -14.18
CA GLN A 6 -15.02 -0.29 -13.24
C GLN A 6 -16.43 -0.70 -13.65
N GLY A 7 -17.16 -1.35 -12.74
CA GLY A 7 -18.56 -1.69 -12.96
C GLY A 7 -19.50 -0.54 -12.66
N PRO A 8 -20.81 -0.69 -12.98
CA PRO A 8 -21.78 0.40 -12.89
C PRO A 8 -22.01 0.94 -11.48
N THR A 9 -21.72 0.14 -10.44
CA THR A 9 -21.90 0.55 -9.03
C THR A 9 -20.60 1.03 -8.38
N GLY A 10 -19.53 1.18 -9.17
CA GLY A 10 -18.23 1.64 -8.67
C GLY A 10 -17.28 0.56 -8.20
N HIS A 11 -17.72 -0.71 -8.23
CA HIS A 11 -16.84 -1.85 -7.93
C HIS A 11 -15.78 -2.00 -9.01
N ARG A 12 -14.71 -2.74 -8.70
CA ARG A 12 -13.60 -2.99 -9.63
C ARG A 12 -13.45 -4.47 -9.92
N HIS A 13 -13.25 -4.80 -11.19
CA HIS A 13 -12.89 -6.15 -11.63
C HIS A 13 -11.46 -6.14 -12.14
N PHE A 14 -10.66 -7.06 -11.61
CA PHE A 14 -9.25 -7.18 -11.95
C PHE A 14 -9.00 -8.48 -12.71
N ASP A 15 -8.17 -8.40 -13.73
CA ASP A 15 -7.55 -9.57 -14.37
C ASP A 15 -6.05 -9.49 -14.09
N PHE A 16 -5.53 -10.49 -13.37
CA PHE A 16 -4.13 -10.54 -12.98
C PHE A 16 -3.39 -11.67 -13.67
N ALA A 17 -2.16 -11.41 -14.09
CA ALA A 17 -1.20 -12.46 -14.40
C ALA A 17 -0.61 -13.00 -13.09
N ALA A 18 -0.04 -14.21 -13.13
CA ALA A 18 0.53 -14.84 -11.93
C ALA A 18 1.59 -13.99 -11.22
N PRO A 19 2.55 -13.32 -11.92
CA PRO A 19 3.51 -12.45 -11.24
C PRO A 19 2.87 -11.25 -10.52
N GLU A 20 1.79 -10.72 -11.08
CA GLU A 20 1.06 -9.60 -10.49
C GLU A 20 0.35 -10.02 -9.21
N VAL A 21 -0.23 -11.21 -9.20
CA VAL A 21 -0.82 -11.80 -7.98
C VAL A 21 0.24 -11.95 -6.89
N ALA A 22 1.42 -12.45 -7.25
CA ALA A 22 2.51 -12.64 -6.31
C ALA A 22 2.96 -11.31 -5.68
N LEU A 23 3.15 -10.27 -6.49
CA LEU A 23 3.53 -8.94 -6.00
C LEU A 23 2.48 -8.35 -5.08
N LEU A 24 1.21 -8.42 -5.47
CA LEU A 24 0.11 -7.89 -4.65
C LEU A 24 -0.02 -8.64 -3.33
N ARG A 25 0.01 -9.97 -3.35
CA ARG A 25 -0.08 -10.77 -2.13
C ARG A 25 1.05 -10.47 -1.17
N GLN A 26 2.27 -10.35 -1.67
CA GLN A 26 3.43 -10.03 -0.83
C GLN A 26 3.32 -8.63 -0.22
N ALA A 27 2.90 -7.65 -1.01
CA ALA A 27 2.67 -6.29 -0.53
C ALA A 27 1.60 -6.25 0.56
N LEU A 28 0.47 -6.91 0.34
CA LEU A 28 -0.62 -6.96 1.32
C LEU A 28 -0.19 -7.68 2.60
N GLN A 29 0.50 -8.81 2.49
CA GLN A 29 0.94 -9.56 3.67
C GLN A 29 1.92 -8.76 4.52
N SER A 30 2.91 -8.14 3.92
CA SER A 30 3.89 -7.34 4.67
C SER A 30 3.27 -6.08 5.25
N THR A 31 2.32 -5.45 4.55
CA THR A 31 1.59 -4.29 5.07
C THR A 31 0.72 -4.67 6.26
N ARG A 32 0.03 -5.81 6.21
CA ARG A 32 -0.75 -6.32 7.33
C ARG A 32 0.11 -6.51 8.58
N GLU A 33 1.29 -7.10 8.43
CA GLU A 33 2.24 -7.29 9.54
C GLU A 33 2.66 -5.95 10.14
N ALA A 34 2.97 -4.98 9.29
CA ALA A 34 3.35 -3.64 9.75
C ALA A 34 2.19 -2.90 10.41
N TYR A 35 0.96 -3.09 9.94
CA TYR A 35 -0.24 -2.52 10.56
C TYR A 35 -0.47 -3.05 11.97
N ARG A 36 -0.19 -4.34 12.20
CA ARG A 36 -0.33 -4.96 13.53
C ARG A 36 0.80 -4.58 14.49
N THR A 37 1.90 -4.07 13.95
CA THR A 37 3.03 -3.63 14.77
C THR A 37 2.70 -2.31 15.45
N PRO A 38 2.86 -2.20 16.78
CA PRO A 38 2.65 -0.93 17.47
C PRO A 38 3.52 0.19 16.86
N PRO A 39 2.99 1.42 16.72
CA PRO A 39 3.73 2.51 16.08
C PRO A 39 5.13 2.75 16.65
N THR A 40 5.30 2.56 17.96
CA THR A 40 6.59 2.76 18.65
C THR A 40 7.62 1.65 18.36
N GLU A 41 7.18 0.52 17.83
CA GLU A 41 8.04 -0.64 17.52
C GLU A 41 8.42 -0.72 16.05
N LEU A 42 7.85 0.12 15.21
CA LEU A 42 8.21 0.22 13.81
C LEU A 42 9.60 0.84 13.64
N ASP A 43 10.23 0.54 12.49
CA ASP A 43 11.40 1.30 12.03
C ASP A 43 11.06 2.79 12.15
N PRO A 44 11.92 3.62 12.78
CA PRO A 44 11.63 5.06 12.96
C PRO A 44 11.32 5.81 11.66
N MET A 45 11.95 5.44 10.54
CA MET A 45 11.66 6.06 9.24
C MET A 45 10.23 5.76 8.80
N VAL A 46 9.78 4.54 9.00
CA VAL A 46 8.40 4.12 8.70
C VAL A 46 7.42 4.78 9.66
N GLY A 47 7.72 4.78 10.95
CA GLY A 47 6.89 5.41 11.98
C GLY A 47 6.67 6.90 11.70
N ASN A 48 7.69 7.60 11.26
CA ASN A 48 7.59 9.02 10.90
C ASN A 48 6.69 9.24 9.68
N VAL A 49 6.81 8.41 8.66
CA VAL A 49 6.00 8.53 7.44
C VAL A 49 4.54 8.18 7.70
N TRP A 50 4.28 7.10 8.40
CA TRP A 50 2.90 6.63 8.65
C TRP A 50 2.18 7.40 9.75
N TYR A 51 2.90 7.80 10.81
CA TYR A 51 2.30 8.38 12.01
C TYR A 51 2.68 9.84 12.25
N ARG A 52 3.49 10.43 11.38
CA ARG A 52 3.83 11.87 11.35
C ARG A 52 4.22 12.47 12.71
N GLN A 53 4.95 11.72 13.52
CA GLN A 53 5.33 12.17 14.88
C GLN A 53 6.10 13.49 14.85
N VAL A 54 7.00 13.67 13.88
CA VAL A 54 7.78 14.90 13.73
C VAL A 54 6.88 16.08 13.34
N GLY A 55 5.96 15.88 12.39
CA GLY A 55 5.06 16.94 11.91
C GLY A 55 4.10 17.45 12.97
N LEU A 56 3.73 16.61 13.93
CA LEU A 56 2.85 17.02 15.03
C LEU A 56 3.47 18.12 15.91
N ARG A 57 4.77 18.03 16.17
CA ARG A 57 5.50 19.05 16.95
C ARG A 57 5.52 20.38 16.23
N GLU A 58 5.68 20.37 14.91
CA GLU A 58 5.72 21.59 14.09
C GLU A 58 4.42 22.36 14.12
N VAL A 59 3.29 21.67 14.24
CA VAL A 59 1.95 22.31 14.35
C VAL A 59 1.48 22.46 15.79
N GLY A 60 2.37 22.24 16.78
CA GLY A 60 2.07 22.46 18.19
C GLY A 60 1.28 21.37 18.89
N ILE A 61 1.11 20.20 18.26
CA ILE A 61 0.42 19.06 18.88
C ILE A 61 1.43 18.26 19.71
N ARG A 62 1.22 18.18 21.01
CA ARG A 62 2.14 17.57 21.98
C ARG A 62 1.40 16.75 23.02
N GLY A 63 2.15 15.89 23.74
CA GLY A 63 1.65 15.15 24.90
C GLY A 63 0.52 14.19 24.53
N GLU A 64 -0.55 14.24 25.32
CA GLU A 64 -1.72 13.37 25.13
C GLU A 64 -2.41 13.57 23.78
N ASP A 65 -2.45 14.78 23.27
CA ASP A 65 -3.07 15.09 21.98
C ASP A 65 -2.30 14.41 20.86
N ALA A 66 -0.97 14.41 20.92
CA ALA A 66 -0.13 13.70 19.95
C ALA A 66 -0.35 12.19 20.02
N LEU A 67 -0.46 11.65 21.25
CA LEU A 67 -0.71 10.23 21.47
C LEU A 67 -2.07 9.82 20.90
N HIS A 68 -3.13 10.59 21.16
CA HIS A 68 -4.45 10.34 20.58
C HIS A 68 -4.47 10.40 19.08
N TRP A 69 -3.73 11.32 18.49
CA TRP A 69 -3.58 11.42 17.05
C TRP A 69 -2.97 10.14 16.46
N VAL A 70 -1.86 9.68 17.03
CA VAL A 70 -1.18 8.46 16.60
C VAL A 70 -2.09 7.24 16.77
N GLU A 71 -2.78 7.13 17.90
CA GLU A 71 -3.73 6.05 18.17
C GLU A 71 -4.85 6.00 17.13
N GLY A 72 -5.40 7.16 16.76
CA GLY A 72 -6.43 7.24 15.72
C GLY A 72 -5.93 6.78 14.36
N LEU A 73 -4.70 7.16 13.99
CA LEU A 73 -4.08 6.70 12.75
C LEU A 73 -3.81 5.19 12.78
N HIS A 74 -3.42 4.66 13.92
CA HIS A 74 -3.19 3.22 14.08
C HIS A 74 -4.51 2.44 14.02
N GLU A 75 -5.57 2.92 14.64
CA GLU A 75 -6.90 2.30 14.56
C GLU A 75 -7.40 2.22 13.12
N ALA A 76 -7.21 3.29 12.35
CA ALA A 76 -7.57 3.30 10.93
C ALA A 76 -6.81 2.22 10.15
N ARG A 77 -5.51 2.06 10.45
CA ARG A 77 -4.68 1.04 9.82
C ARG A 77 -5.06 -0.38 10.26
N LEU A 78 -5.42 -0.57 11.53
CA LEU A 78 -5.93 -1.85 12.00
C LEU A 78 -7.25 -2.23 11.31
N GLY A 79 -8.09 -1.26 11.02
CA GLY A 79 -9.30 -1.48 10.20
C GLY A 79 -8.95 -1.95 8.79
N ARG A 80 -7.96 -1.33 8.15
CA ARG A 80 -7.51 -1.75 6.82
C ARG A 80 -6.81 -3.11 6.85
N GLU A 81 -6.16 -3.46 7.96
CA GLU A 81 -5.56 -4.80 8.13
C GLU A 81 -6.62 -5.89 8.01
N LYS A 82 -7.76 -5.69 8.65
CA LYS A 82 -8.87 -6.64 8.57
C LYS A 82 -9.45 -6.75 7.17
N LEU A 83 -9.59 -5.63 6.47
CA LEU A 83 -10.02 -5.63 5.08
C LEU A 83 -9.02 -6.40 4.20
N ALA A 84 -7.72 -6.16 4.39
CA ALA A 84 -6.67 -6.84 3.63
C ALA A 84 -6.67 -8.34 3.88
N GLU A 85 -6.97 -8.78 5.09
CA GLU A 85 -7.17 -10.20 5.38
C GLU A 85 -8.27 -10.79 4.48
N GLY A 86 -9.40 -10.09 4.36
CA GLY A 86 -10.49 -10.50 3.48
C GLY A 86 -10.08 -10.53 2.01
N TRP A 87 -9.36 -9.51 1.54
CA TRP A 87 -8.87 -9.47 0.15
C TRP A 87 -7.97 -10.65 -0.17
N MET A 88 -7.09 -11.00 0.75
CA MET A 88 -6.18 -12.15 0.55
C MET A 88 -6.90 -13.48 0.47
N LYS A 89 -8.09 -13.59 1.06
CA LYS A 89 -8.91 -14.81 0.97
C LYS A 89 -9.54 -14.99 -0.41
N THR A 90 -9.79 -13.89 -1.12
CA THR A 90 -10.50 -13.92 -2.41
C THR A 90 -9.59 -13.72 -3.62
N LEU A 91 -8.38 -13.20 -3.42
CA LEU A 91 -7.39 -13.09 -4.48
C LEU A 91 -7.02 -14.47 -5.05
N PRO A 92 -6.62 -14.55 -6.34
CA PRO A 92 -6.12 -15.81 -6.88
C PRO A 92 -4.98 -16.36 -6.01
N PRO A 93 -4.84 -17.69 -5.92
CA PRO A 93 -3.74 -18.30 -5.17
C PRO A 93 -2.37 -17.89 -5.73
N LEU A 94 -1.37 -17.88 -4.85
CA LEU A 94 0.01 -17.60 -5.24
C LEU A 94 0.44 -18.52 -6.38
N GLY A 95 1.03 -17.92 -7.41
CA GLY A 95 1.49 -18.64 -8.59
C GLY A 95 0.44 -18.85 -9.68
N GLN A 96 -0.78 -18.37 -9.47
CA GLN A 96 -1.88 -18.52 -10.44
C GLN A 96 -2.37 -17.14 -10.92
N ALA A 97 -2.64 -17.05 -12.23
CA ALA A 97 -3.38 -15.93 -12.80
C ALA A 97 -4.86 -16.07 -12.44
N GLY A 98 -5.61 -14.99 -12.46
CA GLY A 98 -7.05 -15.06 -12.24
C GLY A 98 -7.71 -13.71 -12.11
N ARG A 99 -9.00 -13.77 -11.85
CA ARG A 99 -9.86 -12.59 -11.67
C ARG A 99 -10.06 -12.30 -10.19
N TRP A 100 -10.32 -11.04 -9.91
CA TRP A 100 -10.62 -10.59 -8.54
C TRP A 100 -11.64 -9.46 -8.59
N HIS A 101 -12.53 -9.45 -7.60
CA HIS A 101 -13.57 -8.43 -7.45
C HIS A 101 -13.33 -7.64 -6.16
N LEU A 102 -13.41 -6.31 -6.28
CA LEU A 102 -13.30 -5.39 -5.15
C LEU A 102 -14.57 -4.55 -5.08
N ASP A 103 -15.25 -4.58 -3.93
CA ASP A 103 -16.47 -3.79 -3.72
C ASP A 103 -16.17 -2.29 -3.73
N ALA A 104 -17.13 -1.51 -4.21
CA ALA A 104 -17.00 -0.05 -4.31
C ALA A 104 -16.65 0.59 -2.97
N GLU A 105 -17.23 0.10 -1.88
CA GLU A 105 -17.01 0.63 -0.53
C GLU A 105 -15.58 0.41 -0.02
N GLU A 106 -14.85 -0.53 -0.61
CA GLU A 106 -13.50 -0.89 -0.19
C GLU A 106 -12.41 -0.27 -1.06
N VAL A 107 -12.77 0.38 -2.17
CA VAL A 107 -11.80 0.94 -3.14
C VAL A 107 -10.85 1.94 -2.47
N GLU A 108 -11.39 2.87 -1.69
CA GLU A 108 -10.60 3.89 -1.01
C GLU A 108 -9.60 3.28 -0.01
N SER A 109 -10.05 2.31 0.77
CA SER A 109 -9.21 1.59 1.72
C SER A 109 -8.14 0.75 1.02
N PHE A 110 -8.48 0.16 -0.12
CA PHE A 110 -7.51 -0.60 -0.93
C PHE A 110 -6.38 0.31 -1.43
N VAL A 111 -6.73 1.45 -2.02
CA VAL A 111 -5.75 2.44 -2.49
C VAL A 111 -4.89 2.94 -1.33
N ALA A 112 -5.50 3.24 -0.18
CA ALA A 112 -4.75 3.68 1.00
C ALA A 112 -3.76 2.63 1.48
N THR A 113 -4.14 1.35 1.48
CA THR A 113 -3.28 0.24 1.87
C THR A 113 -2.08 0.11 0.93
N LEU A 114 -2.31 0.19 -0.38
CA LEU A 114 -1.24 0.14 -1.37
C LEU A 114 -0.28 1.34 -1.24
N ASN A 115 -0.81 2.53 -0.99
CA ASN A 115 0.00 3.71 -0.75
C ASN A 115 0.84 3.57 0.53
N ASP A 116 0.29 3.02 1.59
CA ASP A 116 1.02 2.78 2.83
C ASP A 116 2.21 1.84 2.59
N HIS A 117 2.03 0.79 1.78
CA HIS A 117 3.14 -0.10 1.43
C HIS A 117 4.23 0.65 0.65
N ARG A 118 3.84 1.46 -0.33
CA ARG A 118 4.79 2.26 -1.12
C ARG A 118 5.59 3.20 -0.23
N LEU A 119 4.92 3.92 0.66
CA LEU A 119 5.57 4.84 1.60
C LEU A 119 6.52 4.10 2.54
N ARG A 120 6.11 2.95 3.05
CA ARG A 120 6.93 2.13 3.94
C ARG A 120 8.20 1.65 3.24
N ARG A 121 8.07 1.12 2.04
CA ARG A 121 9.24 0.61 1.30
C ARG A 121 10.20 1.76 0.92
N ALA A 122 9.66 2.91 0.53
CA ALA A 122 10.49 4.09 0.25
C ALA A 122 11.23 4.55 1.51
N ALA A 123 10.56 4.55 2.66
CA ALA A 123 11.17 4.93 3.94
C ALA A 123 12.26 3.94 4.38
N GLU A 124 12.01 2.64 4.24
CA GLU A 124 12.98 1.60 4.61
C GLU A 124 14.32 1.73 3.89
N PHE A 125 14.30 2.23 2.65
CA PHE A 125 15.51 2.41 1.83
C PHE A 125 15.91 3.88 1.66
N ASP A 126 15.26 4.80 2.40
CA ASP A 126 15.51 6.25 2.33
C ASP A 126 15.50 6.76 0.88
N LEU A 127 14.48 6.39 0.12
CA LEU A 127 14.38 6.73 -1.29
C LEU A 127 13.89 8.17 -1.49
N GLY A 128 14.61 8.95 -2.29
CA GLY A 128 14.20 10.27 -2.77
C GLY A 128 13.57 10.17 -4.17
N GLU A 129 13.12 11.31 -4.71
CA GLU A 129 12.48 11.38 -6.02
C GLU A 129 13.33 10.79 -7.15
N GLY A 130 14.63 11.05 -7.16
CA GLY A 130 15.54 10.52 -8.18
C GLY A 130 15.67 9.01 -8.15
N ASP A 131 15.53 8.40 -6.98
CA ASP A 131 15.56 6.95 -6.83
C ASP A 131 14.33 6.26 -7.39
N LEU A 132 13.23 6.98 -7.53
CA LEU A 132 11.95 6.45 -8.04
C LEU A 132 11.87 6.48 -9.57
N GLU A 133 12.89 6.95 -10.26
CA GLU A 133 12.95 6.90 -11.71
C GLU A 133 13.22 5.46 -12.20
N VAL A 134 12.68 5.13 -13.38
CA VAL A 134 12.87 3.80 -13.99
C VAL A 134 14.35 3.46 -14.15
N ARG A 135 15.18 4.44 -14.50
CA ARG A 135 16.64 4.25 -14.64
C ARG A 135 17.29 3.79 -13.34
N ALA A 136 16.85 4.37 -12.22
CA ALA A 136 17.39 3.99 -10.91
C ALA A 136 16.99 2.55 -10.57
N MET A 137 15.78 2.14 -10.92
CA MET A 137 15.31 0.77 -10.73
C MET A 137 16.16 -0.21 -11.54
N GLU A 138 16.44 0.09 -12.81
CA GLU A 138 17.26 -0.76 -13.69
C GLU A 138 18.70 -0.93 -13.17
N LYS A 139 19.24 0.08 -12.52
CA LYS A 139 20.59 0.07 -11.95
C LYS A 139 20.66 -0.54 -10.56
N SER A 140 19.52 -0.71 -9.90
CA SER A 140 19.44 -1.22 -8.53
C SER A 140 19.59 -2.73 -8.50
N LYS A 141 20.00 -3.23 -7.33
CA LYS A 141 20.18 -4.68 -7.09
C LYS A 141 19.63 -5.06 -5.72
N GLY A 142 19.37 -6.35 -5.54
CA GLY A 142 18.95 -6.90 -4.26
C GLY A 142 17.61 -6.35 -3.75
N ASP A 143 17.53 -6.16 -2.45
CA ASP A 143 16.29 -5.75 -1.77
C ASP A 143 15.80 -4.36 -2.21
N LYS A 144 16.73 -3.46 -2.51
CA LYS A 144 16.36 -2.13 -3.03
C LYS A 144 15.65 -2.24 -4.38
N ARG A 145 16.11 -3.12 -5.26
CA ARG A 145 15.45 -3.35 -6.54
C ARG A 145 14.05 -3.92 -6.34
N VAL A 146 13.90 -4.88 -5.44
CA VAL A 146 12.58 -5.46 -5.11
C VAL A 146 11.64 -4.37 -4.61
N ALA A 147 12.10 -3.51 -3.70
CA ALA A 147 11.29 -2.40 -3.20
C ALA A 147 10.85 -1.46 -4.33
N LEU A 148 11.75 -1.12 -5.24
CA LEU A 148 11.42 -0.25 -6.38
C LEU A 148 10.43 -0.90 -7.34
N VAL A 149 10.56 -2.20 -7.62
CA VAL A 149 9.60 -2.94 -8.43
C VAL A 149 8.22 -2.91 -7.79
N GLU A 150 8.13 -3.16 -6.49
CA GLU A 150 6.88 -3.10 -5.75
C GLU A 150 6.25 -1.70 -5.82
N ILE A 151 7.05 -0.65 -5.58
CA ILE A 151 6.57 0.73 -5.61
C ILE A 151 6.00 1.09 -6.98
N HIS A 152 6.71 0.75 -8.05
CA HIS A 152 6.25 1.04 -9.41
C HIS A 152 5.01 0.24 -9.79
N PHE A 153 4.99 -1.04 -9.46
CA PHE A 153 3.82 -1.89 -9.73
C PHE A 153 2.57 -1.35 -9.01
N LEU A 154 2.69 -1.03 -7.73
CA LEU A 154 1.55 -0.54 -6.95
C LEU A 154 1.10 0.86 -7.42
N ALA A 155 2.03 1.71 -7.83
CA ALA A 155 1.68 3.01 -8.42
C ALA A 155 0.82 2.82 -9.68
N TRP A 156 1.23 1.91 -10.55
CA TRP A 156 0.48 1.58 -11.77
C TRP A 156 -0.89 0.99 -11.44
N LEU A 157 -0.95 0.05 -10.50
CA LEU A 157 -2.22 -0.54 -10.07
C LEU A 157 -3.17 0.51 -9.50
N ILE A 158 -2.67 1.42 -8.66
CA ILE A 158 -3.47 2.52 -8.11
C ILE A 158 -4.05 3.40 -9.23
N GLU A 159 -3.23 3.76 -10.22
CA GLU A 159 -3.71 4.54 -11.36
C GLU A 159 -4.85 3.84 -12.08
N LEU A 160 -4.73 2.54 -12.34
CA LEU A 160 -5.77 1.77 -13.02
C LEU A 160 -7.06 1.71 -12.18
N VAL A 161 -6.93 1.57 -10.87
CA VAL A 161 -8.09 1.52 -9.96
C VAL A 161 -8.83 2.87 -9.94
N LEU A 162 -8.09 3.97 -9.97
CA LEU A 162 -8.66 5.33 -9.90
C LEU A 162 -9.03 5.89 -11.27
N GLN A 163 -8.65 5.24 -12.35
CA GLN A 163 -8.92 5.72 -13.70
C GLN A 163 -10.41 5.75 -13.98
N GLU A 164 -10.92 6.92 -14.38
CA GLU A 164 -12.30 7.04 -14.83
C GLU A 164 -12.44 6.35 -16.19
N GLN A 165 -13.48 5.52 -16.31
CA GLN A 165 -13.79 4.92 -17.61
C GLN A 165 -14.48 5.95 -18.48
N VAL A 166 -13.87 6.25 -19.61
CA VAL A 166 -14.48 7.11 -20.64
C VAL A 166 -15.56 6.29 -21.33
N LYS A 167 -16.78 6.75 -21.21
CA LYS A 167 -17.91 6.13 -21.92
C LYS A 167 -17.86 6.53 -23.39
#